data_399cc56b2a03cfe6725845424bdf3460
#
_entry.id   399cc56b2a03cfe6725845424bdf3460
#
_cell.length_a   1.000
_cell.length_b   1.000
_cell.length_c   1.000
_cell.angle_alpha   90.00
_cell.angle_beta   90.00
_cell.angle_gamma   90.00
#
_symmetry.space_group_name_H-M   'P 1'
#
loop_
_entity.id
_entity.type
_entity.pdbx_description
1 polymer ?
#
loop_
_entity_poly.entity_id
_entity_poly.type
_entity_poly.pdbx_seq_one_letter_code
_entity_poly.pdbx_strand_id
1 'polypeptide(L)'
;HSWYRRQRQMCIRDREVPGVSTYVHPVDENTLLTIGIGPGVGGLGLDWSTTQVSLFDVSDPSTPTLADSMKLTPAYTDSRCEDVRHCGWTWSWSEATYEHKAFTYWSPDSILAVPLSTYRYLYDESGYSGYEYVSKLMLVDVDIENKTLSGHGEIDHSPFYNKEDGDTSWWHSYSTSIRRSIFMGDFVYAFSALGISVHDTEDLVVTEILEIPGQERPFGQDSTESEDMESEGHNCNDNDEGATGCND
;
A
#
# COMPACT_ATOMS: atom_id res chain seq x y z
N HIS A 1 -6.98 11.21 -53.28
CA HIS A 1 -5.68 11.71 -52.81
C HIS A 1 -5.83 12.75 -51.69
N SER A 2 -6.47 12.39 -50.58
CA SER A 2 -6.56 13.30 -49.41
C SER A 2 -6.54 12.52 -48.09
N TRP A 3 -5.69 11.48 -47.98
CA TRP A 3 -5.62 10.63 -46.81
C TRP A 3 -4.37 10.85 -45.96
N TYR A 4 -3.51 11.83 -46.29
CA TYR A 4 -2.19 11.97 -45.65
C TYR A 4 -1.96 13.27 -44.90
N ARG A 5 -3.00 13.88 -44.30
CA ARG A 5 -2.81 15.04 -43.41
C ARG A 5 -3.70 15.01 -42.17
N ARG A 6 -3.63 13.91 -41.40
CA ARG A 6 -3.71 14.02 -39.96
C ARG A 6 -2.32 13.68 -39.44
N GLN A 7 -1.37 14.55 -39.71
CA GLN A 7 -0.27 14.66 -38.78
C GLN A 7 -0.91 14.96 -37.44
N ARG A 8 -0.85 13.97 -36.55
CA ARG A 8 -1.04 14.20 -35.13
C ARG A 8 -0.04 15.30 -34.78
N GLN A 9 -0.50 16.51 -34.59
CA GLN A 9 0.25 17.47 -33.80
C GLN A 9 0.28 16.87 -32.39
N MET A 10 1.27 16.04 -32.18
CA MET A 10 1.75 15.76 -30.84
C MET A 10 2.36 17.09 -30.37
N CYS A 11 1.53 17.90 -29.71
CA CYS A 11 2.05 18.99 -28.89
C CYS A 11 2.73 18.34 -27.70
N ILE A 12 3.94 17.82 -27.93
CA ILE A 12 4.81 17.36 -26.85
C ILE A 12 5.38 18.62 -26.21
N ARG A 13 4.65 19.17 -25.29
CA ARG A 13 5.23 19.96 -24.22
C ARG A 13 5.30 19.04 -23.02
N ASP A 14 6.35 18.25 -23.00
CA ASP A 14 6.69 17.46 -21.83
C ASP A 14 6.94 18.45 -20.69
N ARG A 15 6.10 18.40 -19.67
CA ARG A 15 6.35 19.12 -18.43
C ARG A 15 6.92 18.13 -17.44
N GLU A 16 8.11 18.37 -16.98
CA GLU A 16 8.69 17.62 -15.88
C GLU A 16 7.85 17.87 -14.63
N VAL A 17 7.24 16.81 -14.12
CA VAL A 17 6.53 16.80 -12.84
C VAL A 17 7.30 15.91 -11.88
N PRO A 18 7.44 16.29 -10.59
CA PRO A 18 8.11 15.46 -9.61
C PRO A 18 7.39 14.11 -9.41
N GLY A 19 8.13 13.00 -9.58
CA GLY A 19 7.56 11.66 -9.46
C GLY A 19 7.01 11.11 -10.79
N VAL A 20 6.24 10.03 -10.70
CA VAL A 20 5.55 9.41 -11.84
C VAL A 20 4.13 9.02 -11.46
N SER A 21 3.15 9.42 -12.26
CA SER A 21 1.77 8.98 -12.12
C SER A 21 1.59 7.64 -12.86
N THR A 22 1.09 6.64 -12.17
CA THR A 22 0.82 5.31 -12.73
C THR A 22 -0.67 5.13 -13.06
N TYR A 23 -1.54 5.88 -12.39
CA TYR A 23 -2.97 5.93 -12.70
C TYR A 23 -3.45 7.38 -12.71
N VAL A 24 -4.36 7.70 -13.64
CA VAL A 24 -4.94 9.04 -13.84
C VAL A 24 -6.47 8.91 -13.83
N HIS A 25 -7.11 9.73 -13.01
CA HIS A 25 -8.55 9.78 -12.85
C HIS A 25 -9.07 11.20 -13.16
N PRO A 26 -10.00 11.37 -14.10
CA PRO A 26 -10.65 12.66 -14.33
C PRO A 26 -11.65 12.94 -13.21
N VAL A 27 -11.48 14.06 -12.50
CA VAL A 27 -12.40 14.51 -11.46
C VAL A 27 -13.53 15.33 -12.08
N ASP A 28 -13.16 16.27 -12.94
CA ASP A 28 -14.08 17.09 -13.74
C ASP A 28 -13.45 17.43 -15.10
N GLU A 29 -14.05 18.37 -15.84
CA GLU A 29 -13.56 18.77 -17.17
C GLU A 29 -12.17 19.43 -17.15
N ASN A 30 -11.75 19.96 -16.00
CA ASN A 30 -10.54 20.78 -15.85
C ASN A 30 -9.55 20.20 -14.83
N THR A 31 -9.88 19.06 -14.20
CA THR A 31 -9.10 18.53 -13.07
C THR A 31 -8.81 17.06 -13.22
N LEU A 32 -7.54 16.70 -13.14
CA LEU A 32 -7.09 15.30 -13.08
C LEU A 32 -6.47 15.00 -11.70
N LEU A 33 -6.91 13.91 -11.13
CA LEU A 33 -6.33 13.34 -9.91
C LEU A 33 -5.50 12.13 -10.28
N THR A 34 -4.29 12.01 -9.75
CA THR A 34 -3.39 10.91 -10.10
C THR A 34 -2.79 10.28 -8.87
N ILE A 35 -2.41 9.01 -9.00
CA ILE A 35 -1.60 8.30 -7.99
C ILE A 35 -0.39 7.69 -8.65
N GLY A 36 0.70 7.60 -7.91
CA GLY A 36 1.94 7.01 -8.39
C GLY A 36 3.05 7.03 -7.36
N ILE A 37 4.28 7.14 -7.85
CA ILE A 37 5.50 7.09 -7.05
C ILE A 37 6.05 8.49 -6.92
N GLY A 38 6.39 8.88 -5.69
CA GLY A 38 6.90 10.20 -5.39
C GLY A 38 8.32 10.44 -5.93
N PRO A 39 8.76 11.71 -5.97
CA PRO A 39 10.12 12.06 -6.37
C PRO A 39 11.12 11.65 -5.30
N GLY A 40 12.31 11.28 -5.74
CA GLY A 40 13.46 11.05 -4.89
C GLY A 40 13.99 12.31 -4.23
N VAL A 41 15.07 12.16 -3.48
CA VAL A 41 15.70 13.26 -2.73
C VAL A 41 16.12 14.38 -3.68
N GLY A 42 15.73 15.61 -3.33
CA GLY A 42 15.98 16.78 -4.16
C GLY A 42 15.20 16.82 -5.48
N GLY A 43 14.16 16.01 -5.62
CA GLY A 43 13.34 15.95 -6.84
C GLY A 43 13.96 15.13 -7.97
N LEU A 44 15.08 14.43 -7.71
CA LEU A 44 15.78 13.63 -8.71
C LEU A 44 15.39 12.16 -8.62
N GLY A 45 15.00 11.59 -9.76
CA GLY A 45 14.59 10.18 -9.84
C GLY A 45 13.27 9.90 -9.12
N LEU A 46 13.06 8.62 -8.76
CA LEU A 46 11.86 8.12 -8.10
C LEU A 46 12.21 7.58 -6.71
N ASP A 47 11.36 7.87 -5.76
CA ASP A 47 11.40 7.25 -4.44
C ASP A 47 10.36 6.13 -4.38
N TRP A 48 10.78 4.90 -4.68
CA TRP A 48 9.92 3.72 -4.69
C TRP A 48 9.35 3.35 -3.31
N SER A 49 9.82 4.02 -2.28
CA SER A 49 9.30 3.86 -0.92
C SER A 49 8.14 4.80 -0.59
N THR A 50 7.75 5.66 -1.53
CA THR A 50 6.68 6.64 -1.30
C THR A 50 5.58 6.54 -2.34
N THR A 51 4.34 6.56 -1.88
CA THR A 51 3.14 6.75 -2.72
C THR A 51 2.79 8.23 -2.74
N GLN A 52 2.48 8.77 -3.91
CA GLN A 52 2.10 10.18 -4.09
C GLN A 52 0.76 10.29 -4.82
N VAL A 53 -0.09 11.16 -4.31
CA VAL A 53 -1.28 11.67 -5.01
C VAL A 53 -0.96 13.05 -5.55
N SER A 54 -1.40 13.34 -6.78
CA SER A 54 -1.17 14.65 -7.40
C SER A 54 -2.43 15.15 -8.08
N LEU A 55 -2.65 16.44 -8.01
CA LEU A 55 -3.78 17.14 -8.62
C LEU A 55 -3.26 18.04 -9.73
N PHE A 56 -3.84 17.91 -10.93
CA PHE A 56 -3.47 18.69 -12.09
C PHE A 56 -4.61 19.56 -12.55
N ASP A 57 -4.30 20.81 -12.87
CA ASP A 57 -5.19 21.71 -13.59
C ASP A 57 -4.95 21.54 -15.10
N VAL A 58 -5.99 21.13 -15.81
CA VAL A 58 -6.00 20.91 -17.25
C VAL A 58 -7.00 21.82 -17.96
N SER A 59 -7.40 22.92 -17.33
CA SER A 59 -8.31 23.92 -17.91
C SER A 59 -7.79 24.49 -19.24
N ASP A 60 -6.46 24.60 -19.38
CA ASP A 60 -5.79 24.78 -20.68
C ASP A 60 -5.07 23.49 -21.06
N PRO A 61 -5.62 22.67 -21.98
CA PRO A 61 -5.01 21.42 -22.41
C PRO A 61 -3.62 21.61 -23.06
N SER A 62 -3.29 22.82 -23.49
CA SER A 62 -1.97 23.12 -24.07
C SER A 62 -0.91 23.37 -23.02
N THR A 63 -1.32 23.70 -21.80
CA THR A 63 -0.41 24.03 -20.67
C THR A 63 -0.91 23.42 -19.35
N PRO A 64 -1.01 22.07 -19.23
CA PRO A 64 -1.42 21.46 -17.97
C PRO A 64 -0.45 21.81 -16.85
N THR A 65 -0.96 22.03 -15.65
CA THR A 65 -0.13 22.40 -14.48
C THR A 65 -0.35 21.44 -13.34
N LEU A 66 0.73 21.10 -12.63
CA LEU A 66 0.62 20.47 -11.32
C LEU A 66 0.10 21.54 -10.34
N ALA A 67 -1.10 21.33 -9.83
CA ALA A 67 -1.71 22.25 -8.89
C ALA A 67 -1.26 21.95 -7.46
N ASP A 68 -1.31 20.67 -7.06
CA ASP A 68 -0.88 20.21 -5.74
C ASP A 68 -0.40 18.76 -5.78
N SER A 69 0.36 18.36 -4.76
CA SER A 69 0.77 16.97 -4.58
C SER A 69 0.99 16.63 -3.11
N MET A 70 0.56 15.44 -2.71
CA MET A 70 0.67 14.93 -1.36
C MET A 70 1.30 13.55 -1.33
N LYS A 71 2.31 13.35 -0.48
CA LYS A 71 2.85 12.05 -0.17
C LYS A 71 1.94 11.35 0.83
N LEU A 72 1.54 10.12 0.51
CA LEU A 72 0.79 9.27 1.42
C LEU A 72 1.80 8.47 2.25
N THR A 73 2.15 8.99 3.39
CA THR A 73 2.96 8.30 4.39
C THR A 73 2.21 8.35 5.71
N PRO A 74 2.01 7.21 6.39
CA PRO A 74 1.48 7.25 7.73
C PRO A 74 2.44 8.06 8.60
N ALA A 75 1.92 9.02 9.32
CA ALA A 75 2.71 9.79 10.26
C ALA A 75 3.01 8.93 11.49
N TYR A 76 4.11 8.19 11.47
CA TYR A 76 4.63 7.59 12.68
C TYR A 76 5.58 8.56 13.35
N THR A 77 5.09 9.27 14.34
CA THR A 77 5.91 10.01 15.28
C THR A 77 6.28 9.08 16.44
N ASP A 78 7.34 8.32 16.29
CA ASP A 78 7.98 7.71 17.45
C ASP A 78 9.04 8.70 17.94
N SER A 79 8.86 9.25 19.14
CA SER A 79 9.82 10.16 19.77
C SER A 79 11.20 9.52 19.98
N ARG A 80 11.30 8.20 19.95
CA ARG A 80 12.55 7.45 19.98
C ARG A 80 13.27 7.41 18.65
N CYS A 81 12.59 7.81 17.57
CA CYS A 81 13.13 7.83 16.22
C CYS A 81 14.00 9.05 15.91
N GLU A 82 13.98 10.10 16.70
CA GLU A 82 14.75 11.32 16.45
C GLU A 82 16.27 11.08 16.49
N ASP A 83 16.74 10.08 17.26
CA ASP A 83 18.16 9.82 17.46
C ASP A 83 18.69 8.56 16.70
N VAL A 84 17.87 7.80 16.01
CA VAL A 84 18.28 6.54 15.38
C VAL A 84 18.29 6.66 13.86
N ARG A 85 19.45 6.43 13.24
CA ARG A 85 19.68 6.55 11.79
C ARG A 85 18.77 5.68 10.92
N HIS A 86 17.98 4.79 11.48
CA HIS A 86 17.13 3.83 10.78
C HIS A 86 15.63 4.13 10.88
N CYS A 87 15.22 5.07 11.69
CA CYS A 87 13.83 5.43 11.90
C CYS A 87 13.16 6.18 10.74
N GLY A 88 13.92 6.61 9.75
CA GLY A 88 13.40 7.34 8.60
C GLY A 88 12.99 6.49 7.40
N TRP A 89 13.07 5.16 7.50
CA TRP A 89 12.73 4.27 6.41
C TRP A 89 11.32 3.70 6.58
N THR A 90 10.32 4.49 6.29
CA THR A 90 8.97 3.99 6.09
C THR A 90 8.83 3.63 4.61
N TRP A 91 8.98 2.36 4.29
CA TRP A 91 8.62 1.89 2.97
C TRP A 91 7.10 1.76 2.93
N SER A 92 6.45 2.59 2.14
CA SER A 92 5.02 2.51 1.91
C SER A 92 4.73 2.20 0.44
N TRP A 93 3.69 1.42 0.20
CA TRP A 93 3.21 1.15 -1.15
C TRP A 93 1.69 1.09 -1.16
N SER A 94 1.11 1.37 -2.30
CA SER A 94 -0.33 1.30 -2.52
C SER A 94 -0.66 0.37 -3.67
N GLU A 95 -1.65 -0.49 -3.51
CA GLU A 95 -2.20 -1.29 -4.59
C GLU A 95 -2.76 -0.40 -5.71
N ALA A 96 -3.26 0.78 -5.38
CA ALA A 96 -3.80 1.72 -6.36
C ALA A 96 -2.76 2.23 -7.37
N THR A 97 -1.47 2.02 -7.15
CA THR A 97 -0.42 2.37 -8.12
C THR A 97 -0.34 1.41 -9.31
N TYR A 98 -0.91 0.20 -9.21
CA TYR A 98 -0.92 -0.80 -10.29
C TYR A 98 -2.30 -1.44 -10.54
N GLU A 99 -3.25 -1.31 -9.61
CA GLU A 99 -4.63 -1.81 -9.73
C GLU A 99 -5.62 -0.66 -9.53
N HIS A 100 -6.16 -0.17 -10.63
CA HIS A 100 -7.04 1.01 -10.63
C HIS A 100 -8.31 0.84 -9.78
N LYS A 101 -8.77 -0.39 -9.54
CA LYS A 101 -9.94 -0.66 -8.69
C LYS A 101 -9.68 -0.42 -7.20
N ALA A 102 -8.43 -0.25 -6.81
CA ALA A 102 -8.05 0.13 -5.46
C ALA A 102 -8.07 1.65 -5.23
N PHE A 103 -8.20 2.42 -6.32
CA PHE A 103 -8.38 3.87 -6.29
C PHE A 103 -9.87 4.19 -6.32
N THR A 104 -10.39 4.74 -5.24
CA THR A 104 -11.82 5.06 -5.12
C THR A 104 -11.99 6.55 -4.85
N TYR A 105 -12.55 7.28 -5.82
CA TYR A 105 -12.91 8.68 -5.65
C TYR A 105 -14.42 8.83 -5.46
N TRP A 106 -14.83 9.46 -4.36
CA TRP A 106 -16.22 9.73 -4.02
C TRP A 106 -16.55 11.19 -4.32
N SER A 107 -17.17 11.39 -5.47
CA SER A 107 -17.47 12.72 -5.98
C SER A 107 -18.45 13.53 -5.12
N PRO A 108 -19.47 12.96 -4.42
CA PRO A 108 -20.38 13.78 -3.60
C PRO A 108 -19.65 14.59 -2.53
N ASP A 109 -18.66 14.03 -1.86
CA ASP A 109 -17.93 14.68 -0.77
C ASP A 109 -16.49 15.04 -1.17
N SER A 110 -16.13 14.79 -2.45
CA SER A 110 -14.78 15.04 -2.97
C SER A 110 -13.67 14.35 -2.17
N ILE A 111 -13.91 13.11 -1.74
CA ILE A 111 -12.96 12.31 -0.96
C ILE A 111 -12.35 11.22 -1.84
N LEU A 112 -11.03 11.13 -1.82
CA LEU A 112 -10.27 10.02 -2.38
C LEU A 112 -9.94 9.02 -1.28
N ALA A 113 -10.20 7.73 -1.51
CA ALA A 113 -9.75 6.64 -0.66
C ALA A 113 -8.78 5.74 -1.41
N VAL A 114 -7.61 5.50 -0.82
CA VAL A 114 -6.57 4.61 -1.37
C VAL A 114 -5.95 3.76 -0.27
N PRO A 115 -5.80 2.44 -0.50
CA PRO A 115 -5.12 1.58 0.45
C PRO A 115 -3.62 1.90 0.47
N LEU A 116 -3.05 1.85 1.66
CA LEU A 116 -1.62 2.03 1.88
C LEU A 116 -1.12 0.94 2.81
N SER A 117 -0.03 0.32 2.42
CA SER A 117 0.67 -0.67 3.22
C SER A 117 2.06 -0.16 3.58
N THR A 118 2.49 -0.41 4.80
CA THR A 118 3.80 0.01 5.29
C THR A 118 4.27 -0.89 6.42
N TYR A 119 5.51 -0.71 6.85
CA TYR A 119 6.06 -1.33 8.06
C TYR A 119 6.37 -0.26 9.10
N ARG A 120 6.07 -0.58 10.35
CA ARG A 120 6.48 0.21 11.51
C ARG A 120 7.55 -0.56 12.27
N TYR A 121 8.70 0.08 12.52
CA TYR A 121 9.75 -0.51 13.33
C TYR A 121 9.40 -0.40 14.81
N LEU A 122 9.55 -1.49 15.52
CA LEU A 122 9.32 -1.58 16.95
C LEU A 122 10.66 -1.52 17.69
N TYR A 123 10.68 -0.76 18.79
CA TYR A 123 11.83 -0.61 19.65
C TYR A 123 11.40 -0.81 21.10
N ASP A 124 12.22 -1.53 21.86
CA ASP A 124 12.09 -1.71 23.31
C ASP A 124 13.29 -1.09 24.06
N GLU A 125 13.41 -1.36 25.36
CA GLU A 125 14.50 -0.84 26.19
C GLU A 125 15.88 -1.36 25.76
N SER A 126 15.94 -2.49 25.05
CA SER A 126 17.17 -3.10 24.53
C SER A 126 17.54 -2.62 23.12
N GLY A 127 16.67 -1.90 22.44
CA GLY A 127 16.85 -1.39 21.08
C GLY A 127 15.80 -1.90 20.12
N TYR A 128 16.22 -2.22 18.87
CA TYR A 128 15.32 -2.75 17.85
C TYR A 128 14.75 -4.10 18.25
N SER A 129 13.42 -4.22 18.33
CA SER A 129 12.70 -5.44 18.74
C SER A 129 11.93 -6.10 17.60
N GLY A 130 11.86 -5.46 16.43
CA GLY A 130 11.18 -6.02 15.26
C GLY A 130 10.47 -4.98 14.42
N TYR A 131 9.55 -5.43 13.59
CA TYR A 131 8.70 -4.56 12.80
C TYR A 131 7.26 -5.10 12.78
N GLU A 132 6.35 -4.20 12.61
CA GLU A 132 4.92 -4.45 12.49
C GLU A 132 4.45 -4.08 11.09
N TYR A 133 3.66 -4.94 10.46
CA TYR A 133 3.00 -4.62 9.22
C TYR A 133 1.75 -3.78 9.51
N VAL A 134 1.56 -2.74 8.72
CA VAL A 134 0.45 -1.79 8.86
C VAL A 134 -0.27 -1.67 7.54
N SER A 135 -1.59 -1.87 7.58
CA SER A 135 -2.47 -1.67 6.43
C SER A 135 -3.53 -0.64 6.77
N LYS A 136 -3.54 0.45 6.02
CA LYS A 136 -4.47 1.56 6.20
C LYS A 136 -5.19 1.90 4.92
N LEU A 137 -6.42 2.40 5.04
CA LEU A 137 -7.08 3.14 3.98
C LEU A 137 -6.85 4.61 4.27
N MET A 138 -6.12 5.27 3.39
CA MET A 138 -5.87 6.71 3.46
C MET A 138 -7.01 7.45 2.77
N LEU A 139 -7.59 8.41 3.46
CA LEU A 139 -8.62 9.29 2.91
C LEU A 139 -8.04 10.70 2.72
N VAL A 140 -8.30 11.27 1.56
CA VAL A 140 -7.76 12.57 1.13
C VAL A 140 -8.90 13.43 0.64
N ASP A 141 -9.03 14.63 1.22
CA ASP A 141 -9.93 15.66 0.71
C ASP A 141 -9.36 16.27 -0.55
N VAL A 142 -10.18 16.38 -1.56
CA VAL A 142 -9.84 16.96 -2.85
C VAL A 142 -10.61 18.25 -3.04
N ASP A 143 -10.02 19.38 -2.73
CA ASP A 143 -10.64 20.68 -2.98
C ASP A 143 -10.48 21.04 -4.46
N ILE A 144 -11.54 20.84 -5.22
CA ILE A 144 -11.57 21.08 -6.66
C ILE A 144 -11.53 22.57 -6.98
N GLU A 145 -12.10 23.41 -6.10
CA GLU A 145 -12.22 24.85 -6.31
C GLU A 145 -10.88 25.56 -6.09
N ASN A 146 -10.19 25.23 -5.03
CA ASN A 146 -8.88 25.78 -4.69
C ASN A 146 -7.72 24.96 -5.27
N LYS A 147 -8.00 23.79 -5.88
CA LYS A 147 -7.00 22.87 -6.44
C LYS A 147 -5.97 22.40 -5.40
N THR A 148 -6.43 22.01 -4.22
CA THR A 148 -5.57 21.53 -3.13
C THR A 148 -5.99 20.16 -2.62
N LEU A 149 -5.02 19.47 -2.00
CA LEU A 149 -5.18 18.17 -1.36
C LEU A 149 -4.91 18.32 0.14
N SER A 150 -5.73 17.68 0.97
CA SER A 150 -5.51 17.61 2.42
C SER A 150 -5.86 16.23 2.97
N GLY A 151 -5.24 15.84 4.09
CA GLY A 151 -5.59 14.59 4.74
C GLY A 151 -6.97 14.69 5.36
N HIS A 152 -7.88 13.81 4.97
CA HIS A 152 -9.18 13.65 5.62
C HIS A 152 -9.04 12.78 6.87
N GLY A 153 -8.32 11.66 6.75
CA GLY A 153 -8.04 10.72 7.84
C GLY A 153 -7.58 9.36 7.35
N GLU A 154 -7.59 8.39 8.25
CA GLU A 154 -7.15 7.03 7.95
C GLU A 154 -7.98 5.99 8.68
N ILE A 155 -8.22 4.85 8.03
CA ILE A 155 -8.86 3.67 8.61
C ILE A 155 -7.79 2.60 8.76
N ASP A 156 -7.57 2.11 9.98
CA ASP A 156 -6.50 1.16 10.29
C ASP A 156 -7.06 -0.27 10.40
N HIS A 157 -6.57 -1.17 9.55
CA HIS A 157 -6.87 -2.59 9.60
C HIS A 157 -5.77 -3.42 10.26
N SER A 158 -4.73 -2.80 10.81
CA SER A 158 -3.67 -3.50 11.55
C SER A 158 -4.19 -4.38 12.69
N PRO A 159 -5.27 -3.99 13.44
CA PRO A 159 -5.82 -4.83 14.49
C PRO A 159 -6.32 -6.21 14.03
N PHE A 160 -6.67 -6.38 12.74
CA PHE A 160 -7.01 -7.69 12.20
C PHE A 160 -5.81 -8.65 12.15
N TYR A 161 -4.58 -8.15 12.25
CA TYR A 161 -3.33 -8.90 12.06
C TYR A 161 -2.55 -9.07 13.34
N ASN A 162 -2.60 -8.09 14.20
CA ASN A 162 -1.88 -8.03 15.45
C ASN A 162 -2.68 -8.80 16.51
N LYS A 163 -2.77 -10.12 16.34
CA LYS A 163 -3.29 -10.99 17.40
C LYS A 163 -2.26 -11.02 18.55
N GLU A 164 -2.76 -11.14 19.77
CA GLU A 164 -1.97 -11.12 21.03
C GLU A 164 -0.82 -12.13 21.09
N ASP A 165 -0.77 -13.08 20.16
CA ASP A 165 0.23 -14.16 20.11
C ASP A 165 1.61 -13.75 19.56
N GLY A 166 1.80 -12.49 19.18
CA GLY A 166 3.11 -11.95 18.80
C GLY A 166 3.70 -12.47 17.50
N ASP A 167 2.98 -13.27 16.72
CA ASP A 167 3.45 -13.78 15.43
C ASP A 167 3.17 -12.75 14.33
N THR A 168 4.03 -11.75 14.23
CA THR A 168 4.02 -10.73 13.18
C THR A 168 4.79 -11.18 11.94
N SER A 169 4.65 -12.42 11.54
CA SER A 169 5.33 -12.97 10.38
C SER A 169 5.01 -12.16 9.12
N TRP A 170 6.05 -11.67 8.43
CA TRP A 170 5.95 -10.88 7.20
C TRP A 170 5.17 -11.55 6.05
N TRP A 171 4.97 -12.87 6.12
CA TRP A 171 4.17 -13.65 5.18
C TRP A 171 2.67 -13.32 5.22
N HIS A 172 2.19 -12.72 6.30
CA HIS A 172 0.78 -12.35 6.44
C HIS A 172 0.41 -11.08 5.68
N SER A 173 1.39 -10.31 5.22
CA SER A 173 1.15 -9.00 4.61
C SER A 173 0.31 -9.04 3.34
N TYR A 174 0.36 -10.12 2.58
CA TYR A 174 -0.37 -10.24 1.32
C TYR A 174 -1.88 -10.50 1.47
N SER A 175 -2.27 -11.29 2.46
CA SER A 175 -3.69 -11.64 2.68
C SER A 175 -4.45 -10.62 3.51
N THR A 176 -3.72 -9.71 4.14
CA THR A 176 -4.22 -8.86 5.22
C THR A 176 -4.35 -7.39 4.85
N SER A 177 -3.79 -6.98 3.71
CA SER A 177 -3.90 -5.61 3.22
C SER A 177 -5.34 -5.23 2.89
N ILE A 178 -5.70 -3.99 3.16
CA ILE A 178 -6.90 -3.40 2.56
C ILE A 178 -6.69 -3.41 1.04
N ARG A 179 -7.65 -4.00 0.35
CA ARG A 179 -7.59 -4.18 -1.11
C ARG A 179 -8.56 -3.27 -1.84
N ARG A 180 -9.69 -2.97 -1.21
CA ARG A 180 -10.79 -2.21 -1.82
C ARG A 180 -11.46 -1.34 -0.78
N SER A 181 -12.07 -0.27 -1.26
CA SER A 181 -13.00 0.54 -0.50
C SER A 181 -14.23 0.85 -1.34
N ILE A 182 -15.35 1.10 -0.68
CA ILE A 182 -16.61 1.49 -1.30
C ILE A 182 -17.24 2.56 -0.44
N PHE A 183 -17.69 3.65 -1.06
CA PHE A 183 -18.55 4.63 -0.39
C PHE A 183 -20.01 4.30 -0.68
N MET A 184 -20.86 4.40 0.33
CA MET A 184 -22.29 4.17 0.19
C MET A 184 -23.05 5.05 1.19
N GLY A 185 -23.72 6.10 0.69
CA GLY A 185 -24.33 7.12 1.53
C GLY A 185 -23.26 7.81 2.36
N ASP A 186 -23.50 7.88 3.67
CA ASP A 186 -22.61 8.56 4.62
C ASP A 186 -21.54 7.61 5.20
N PHE A 187 -21.27 6.47 4.53
CA PHE A 187 -20.34 5.46 5.02
C PHE A 187 -19.28 5.09 4.02
N VAL A 188 -18.08 4.82 4.53
CA VAL A 188 -16.99 4.19 3.81
C VAL A 188 -16.72 2.79 4.35
N TYR A 189 -16.61 1.83 3.44
CA TYR A 189 -16.35 0.42 3.71
C TYR A 189 -14.92 0.10 3.29
N ALA A 190 -14.12 -0.42 4.19
CA ALA A 190 -12.78 -0.90 3.90
C ALA A 190 -12.75 -2.43 3.92
N PHE A 191 -12.20 -3.05 2.86
CA PHE A 191 -12.17 -4.49 2.65
C PHE A 191 -10.75 -5.02 2.69
N SER A 192 -10.50 -5.96 3.58
CA SER A 192 -9.32 -6.82 3.58
C SER A 192 -9.73 -8.28 3.47
N ALA A 193 -8.77 -9.20 3.35
CA ALA A 193 -9.08 -10.63 3.35
C ALA A 193 -9.61 -11.12 4.71
N LEU A 194 -9.22 -10.46 5.80
CA LEU A 194 -9.60 -10.86 7.16
C LEU A 194 -10.88 -10.21 7.66
N GLY A 195 -11.28 -9.08 7.09
CA GLY A 195 -12.45 -8.38 7.59
C GLY A 195 -12.89 -7.19 6.75
N ILE A 196 -14.05 -6.70 7.10
CA ILE A 196 -14.66 -5.50 6.57
C ILE A 196 -14.92 -4.57 7.74
N SER A 197 -14.51 -3.32 7.63
CA SER A 197 -14.91 -2.29 8.58
C SER A 197 -15.77 -1.23 7.89
N VAL A 198 -16.72 -0.69 8.62
CA VAL A 198 -17.65 0.36 8.17
C VAL A 198 -17.42 1.56 9.05
N HIS A 199 -17.21 2.70 8.43
CA HIS A 199 -16.95 3.95 9.12
C HIS A 199 -17.85 5.04 8.58
N ASP A 200 -18.24 5.95 9.45
CA ASP A 200 -18.86 7.21 9.02
C ASP A 200 -17.85 8.01 8.17
N THR A 201 -18.33 8.68 7.13
CA THR A 201 -17.44 9.39 6.18
C THR A 201 -16.91 10.70 6.77
N GLU A 202 -17.63 11.33 7.70
CA GLU A 202 -17.29 12.64 8.23
C GLU A 202 -16.23 12.58 9.32
N ASP A 203 -16.39 11.65 10.29
CA ASP A 203 -15.52 11.58 11.48
C ASP A 203 -14.70 10.28 11.58
N LEU A 204 -14.90 9.36 10.62
CA LEU A 204 -14.28 8.04 10.53
C LEU A 204 -14.52 7.13 11.74
N VAL A 205 -15.54 7.43 12.54
CA VAL A 205 -15.94 6.56 13.66
C VAL A 205 -16.39 5.22 13.11
N VAL A 206 -15.82 4.14 13.68
CA VAL A 206 -16.21 2.79 13.31
C VAL A 206 -17.64 2.50 13.73
N THR A 207 -18.47 2.10 12.77
CA THR A 207 -19.88 1.75 13.00
C THR A 207 -20.05 0.24 13.13
N GLU A 208 -19.33 -0.53 12.32
CA GLU A 208 -19.43 -1.98 12.26
C GLU A 208 -18.10 -2.60 11.88
N ILE A 209 -17.81 -3.79 12.42
CA ILE A 209 -16.67 -4.62 12.04
C ILE A 209 -17.18 -6.04 11.81
N LEU A 210 -16.91 -6.58 10.64
CA LEU A 210 -17.22 -7.94 10.26
C LEU A 210 -15.92 -8.72 10.00
N GLU A 211 -15.61 -9.69 10.84
CA GLU A 211 -14.52 -10.64 10.57
C GLU A 211 -14.98 -11.70 9.56
N ILE A 212 -14.11 -12.02 8.60
CA ILE A 212 -14.35 -13.06 7.60
C ILE A 212 -13.79 -14.38 8.14
N PRO A 213 -14.64 -15.36 8.49
CA PRO A 213 -14.18 -16.62 9.07
C PRO A 213 -13.46 -17.48 8.02
N GLY A 214 -12.55 -18.33 8.48
CA GLY A 214 -11.85 -19.31 7.65
C GLY A 214 -10.65 -18.75 6.88
N GLN A 215 -10.29 -17.49 7.12
CA GLN A 215 -9.05 -16.89 6.63
C GLN A 215 -7.90 -16.99 7.66
N GLU A 216 -8.10 -17.81 8.67
CA GLU A 216 -7.09 -18.14 9.66
C GLU A 216 -5.94 -18.88 8.97
N ARG A 217 -4.93 -18.12 8.50
CA ARG A 217 -3.69 -18.60 7.90
C ARG A 217 -3.85 -19.42 6.61
N PRO A 218 -3.79 -18.81 5.43
CA PRO A 218 -3.69 -19.60 4.18
C PRO A 218 -2.39 -20.41 4.10
N PHE A 219 -1.43 -20.28 5.02
CA PHE A 219 -0.17 -20.98 5.05
C PHE A 219 0.34 -21.38 6.46
N GLY A 220 -0.55 -21.42 7.45
CA GLY A 220 -0.22 -22.02 8.73
C GLY A 220 -0.41 -23.53 8.63
N GLN A 221 0.58 -24.28 8.19
CA GLN A 221 0.68 -25.67 8.59
C GLN A 221 0.71 -25.70 10.11
N ASP A 222 -0.29 -26.34 10.67
CA ASP A 222 -0.25 -26.84 12.04
C ASP A 222 1.00 -27.70 12.19
N SER A 223 2.04 -27.14 12.78
CA SER A 223 3.27 -27.87 13.10
C SER A 223 3.08 -28.74 14.36
N THR A 224 1.86 -29.22 14.61
CA THR A 224 1.53 -30.10 15.74
C THR A 224 1.09 -31.48 15.31
N GLU A 225 1.36 -31.91 14.08
CA GLU A 225 1.43 -33.32 13.74
C GLU A 225 2.83 -33.66 13.23
N SER A 226 3.81 -33.57 14.10
CA SER A 226 4.97 -34.45 14.02
C SER A 226 4.49 -35.83 14.48
N GLU A 227 3.85 -36.57 13.60
CA GLU A 227 3.83 -38.02 13.74
C GLU A 227 5.29 -38.46 13.80
N ASP A 228 5.61 -39.15 14.88
CA ASP A 228 6.83 -39.87 15.10
C ASP A 228 7.17 -40.74 13.88
N MET A 229 7.89 -40.19 12.90
CA MET A 229 8.66 -41.02 12.00
C MET A 229 9.86 -41.49 12.79
N GLU A 230 9.73 -42.66 13.41
CA GLU A 230 10.85 -43.47 13.86
C GLU A 230 11.84 -43.51 12.67
N SER A 231 12.92 -42.75 12.80
CA SER A 231 14.08 -42.91 11.94
C SER A 231 14.71 -44.25 12.27
N GLU A 232 14.39 -45.29 11.50
CA GLU A 232 15.28 -46.45 11.43
C GLU A 232 16.64 -45.96 10.96
N GLY A 233 17.52 -45.82 11.93
CA GLY A 233 18.91 -45.43 11.71
C GLY A 233 19.60 -46.49 10.84
N HIS A 234 19.79 -46.17 9.59
CA HIS A 234 20.85 -46.80 8.82
C HIS A 234 22.19 -46.28 9.27
N ASN A 235 22.74 -47.06 10.19
CA ASN A 235 24.11 -46.89 10.67
C ASN A 235 25.07 -47.35 9.57
N CYS A 236 25.57 -46.42 8.76
CA CYS A 236 26.73 -46.66 7.91
C CYS A 236 27.97 -46.68 8.73
N ASN A 237 28.41 -47.85 9.13
CA ASN A 237 29.73 -48.09 9.69
C ASN A 237 30.78 -47.88 8.56
N ASP A 238 31.56 -46.83 8.68
CA ASP A 238 32.86 -46.66 7.99
C ASP A 238 33.83 -47.70 8.51
N ASN A 239 34.01 -48.77 7.77
CA ASN A 239 35.22 -49.59 7.68
C ASN A 239 35.00 -50.69 6.66
N ASP A 240 35.29 -50.37 5.41
CA ASP A 240 36.01 -51.34 4.52
C ASP A 240 36.47 -50.60 3.23
N GLU A 241 37.73 -50.76 2.98
CA GLU A 241 38.39 -50.33 1.75
C GLU A 241 37.86 -51.13 0.54
N GLY A 242 37.44 -50.45 -0.48
CA GLY A 242 37.39 -51.11 -1.80
C GLY A 242 36.13 -50.91 -2.60
N ALA A 243 36.24 -50.06 -3.59
CA ALA A 243 35.66 -50.22 -4.93
C ALA A 243 34.16 -49.96 -5.19
N THR A 244 33.96 -48.95 -6.01
CA THR A 244 33.03 -48.88 -7.15
C THR A 244 31.51 -48.79 -6.92
N GLY A 245 30.98 -47.64 -7.30
CA GLY A 245 29.80 -47.59 -8.14
C GLY A 245 28.48 -47.43 -7.43
N CYS A 246 28.00 -46.19 -7.38
CA CYS A 246 26.56 -45.92 -7.46
C CYS A 246 26.32 -45.04 -8.68
N ASN A 247 25.92 -45.69 -9.76
CA ASN A 247 25.12 -45.10 -10.84
C ASN A 247 23.67 -45.51 -10.59
N ASP A 248 22.84 -44.54 -10.61
CA ASP A 248 21.52 -44.26 -11.22
C ASP A 248 20.71 -43.34 -10.34
#